data_7d5512baad2bd6114efd4ab72ec6dea2
#
_entry.id   7d5512baad2bd6114efd4ab72ec6dea2
#
_cell.length_a   1.000
_cell.length_b   1.000
_cell.length_c   1.000
_cell.angle_alpha   90.00
_cell.angle_beta   90.00
_cell.angle_gamma   90.00
#
_symmetry.space_group_name_H-M   'P 1'
#
loop_
_entity.id
_entity.type
_entity.pdbx_description
1 polymer ?
#
loop_
_entity_poly.entity_id
_entity_poly.type
_entity_poly.pdbx_seq_one_letter_code
_entity_poly.pdbx_strand_id
1 'polypeptide(L)'
;QPETYAALADAAVERDMPIASHVPLMMTADTAGPKAGSMEHLRNIELACASNWQELLDERQQRIDGFTEGLGHTLRAGLHSDQRLPAIAAYDEKRCNQVLDTLIDTLQVPTLRLNTVTHLKPFERDDWPAAVSALPQVTQDAWRARIAGLTQIQPVDPTFARWSLFLIERLQARGVPIGAGTDTPIGLGIPGYSLHTELELLV
;
A
#
# COMPACT_ATOMS: atom_id res chain seq x y z
N GLN A 1 -4.37 13.67 11.08
CA GLN A 1 -5.68 13.86 11.75
C GLN A 1 -6.78 13.92 10.70
N PRO A 2 -7.98 13.33 10.94
CA PRO A 2 -9.10 13.35 9.99
C PRO A 2 -9.54 14.76 9.60
N GLU A 3 -9.57 15.69 10.55
CA GLU A 3 -9.96 17.08 10.34
C GLU A 3 -8.97 17.81 9.41
N THR A 4 -7.67 17.55 9.58
CA THR A 4 -6.62 18.12 8.69
C THR A 4 -6.77 17.60 7.27
N TYR A 5 -7.06 16.30 7.12
CA TYR A 5 -7.31 15.70 5.81
C TYR A 5 -8.55 16.28 5.15
N ALA A 6 -9.64 16.42 5.90
CA ALA A 6 -10.88 17.02 5.40
C ALA A 6 -10.66 18.47 4.92
N ALA A 7 -10.02 19.31 5.74
CA ALA A 7 -9.71 20.69 5.38
C ALA A 7 -8.81 20.80 4.14
N LEU A 8 -7.82 19.91 4.00
CA LEU A 8 -6.98 19.84 2.81
C LEU A 8 -7.78 19.44 1.57
N ALA A 9 -8.65 18.44 1.71
CA ALA A 9 -9.49 17.96 0.62
C ALA A 9 -10.47 19.04 0.15
N ASP A 10 -11.13 19.73 1.08
CA ASP A 10 -12.05 20.82 0.77
C ASP A 10 -11.32 21.97 0.06
N ALA A 11 -10.13 22.35 0.54
CA ALA A 11 -9.31 23.38 -0.11
C ALA A 11 -8.80 22.99 -1.51
N ALA A 12 -8.59 21.72 -1.75
CA ALA A 12 -8.20 21.20 -3.07
C ALA A 12 -9.38 21.23 -4.05
N VAL A 13 -10.57 20.82 -3.61
CA VAL A 13 -11.81 20.91 -4.41
C VAL A 13 -12.08 22.35 -4.81
N GLU A 14 -11.98 23.33 -3.91
CA GLU A 14 -12.16 24.76 -4.20
C GLU A 14 -11.20 25.26 -5.30
N ARG A 15 -10.09 24.60 -5.54
CA ARG A 15 -9.04 24.96 -6.50
C ARG A 15 -8.97 24.06 -7.72
N ASP A 16 -9.92 23.14 -7.86
CA ASP A 16 -9.93 22.13 -8.91
C ASP A 16 -8.61 21.31 -8.97
N MET A 17 -8.08 20.99 -7.78
CA MET A 17 -6.84 20.22 -7.63
C MET A 17 -7.15 18.80 -7.17
N PRO A 18 -6.78 17.75 -7.93
CA PRO A 18 -6.90 16.38 -7.45
C PRO A 18 -5.90 16.10 -6.32
N ILE A 19 -6.29 15.26 -5.36
CA ILE A 19 -5.42 14.77 -4.29
C ILE A 19 -4.97 13.35 -4.63
N ALA A 20 -3.66 13.09 -4.63
CA ALA A 20 -3.09 11.76 -4.53
C ALA A 20 -2.67 11.52 -3.06
N SER A 21 -3.17 10.47 -2.42
CA SER A 21 -2.99 10.28 -0.98
C SER A 21 -2.90 8.81 -0.58
N HIS A 22 -2.19 8.53 0.50
CA HIS A 22 -2.46 7.33 1.29
C HIS A 22 -3.75 7.51 2.08
N VAL A 23 -4.44 6.41 2.42
CA VAL A 23 -5.47 6.46 3.47
C VAL A 23 -4.81 6.95 4.77
N PRO A 24 -5.28 8.05 5.37
CA PRO A 24 -4.72 8.54 6.64
C PRO A 24 -4.84 7.48 7.75
N LEU A 25 -3.88 7.47 8.69
CA LEU A 25 -3.82 6.44 9.73
C LEU A 25 -5.10 6.32 10.56
N MET A 26 -5.77 7.45 10.81
CA MET A 26 -6.99 7.52 11.62
C MET A 26 -8.28 7.53 10.80
N MET A 27 -8.21 7.07 9.56
CA MET A 27 -9.36 6.98 8.67
C MET A 27 -9.45 5.61 8.03
N THR A 28 -10.63 5.22 7.64
CA THR A 28 -10.86 4.06 6.78
C THR A 28 -10.84 4.48 5.30
N ALA A 29 -10.63 3.54 4.39
CA ALA A 29 -10.57 3.81 2.96
C ALA A 29 -11.90 4.38 2.43
N ASP A 30 -13.03 3.90 2.92
CA ASP A 30 -14.37 4.37 2.57
C ASP A 30 -14.69 5.80 3.04
N THR A 31 -13.97 6.31 4.06
CA THR A 31 -14.12 7.71 4.51
C THR A 31 -13.14 8.66 3.85
N ALA A 32 -11.94 8.21 3.51
CA ALA A 32 -10.90 9.02 2.90
C ALA A 32 -10.96 9.02 1.37
N GLY A 33 -11.23 7.84 0.76
CA GLY A 33 -11.22 7.64 -0.68
C GLY A 33 -12.09 8.59 -1.48
N PRO A 34 -13.37 8.75 -1.14
CA PRO A 34 -14.29 9.64 -1.89
C PRO A 34 -13.84 11.11 -1.98
N LYS A 35 -12.87 11.51 -1.16
CA LYS A 35 -12.28 12.87 -1.18
C LYS A 35 -10.96 12.95 -1.94
N ALA A 36 -10.44 11.84 -2.44
CA ALA A 36 -9.17 11.75 -3.15
C ALA A 36 -9.39 11.44 -4.64
N GLY A 37 -8.56 12.01 -5.49
CA GLY A 37 -8.47 11.61 -6.91
C GLY A 37 -7.79 10.27 -7.07
N SER A 38 -6.77 9.98 -6.23
CA SER A 38 -6.15 8.65 -6.16
C SER A 38 -5.76 8.24 -4.75
N MET A 39 -5.76 6.91 -4.51
CA MET A 39 -5.27 6.26 -3.29
C MET A 39 -4.10 5.35 -3.62
N GLU A 40 -3.01 5.47 -2.83
CA GLU A 40 -1.75 4.84 -3.11
C GLU A 40 -1.52 3.57 -2.27
N HIS A 41 -0.96 2.53 -2.91
CA HIS A 41 -0.42 1.30 -2.31
C HIS A 41 -1.44 0.36 -1.65
N LEU A 42 -2.75 0.53 -1.90
CA LEU A 42 -3.83 -0.21 -1.24
C LEU A 42 -3.80 -0.11 0.30
N ARG A 43 -3.18 0.95 0.82
CA ARG A 43 -2.95 1.08 2.28
C ARG A 43 -4.23 1.22 3.05
N ASN A 44 -4.30 0.47 4.15
CA ASN A 44 -5.41 0.47 5.10
C ASN A 44 -6.76 0.02 4.51
N ILE A 45 -6.80 -0.51 3.29
CA ILE A 45 -8.02 -1.16 2.79
C ILE A 45 -8.25 -2.46 3.57
N GLU A 46 -7.19 -3.19 3.91
CA GLU A 46 -7.27 -4.37 4.77
C GLU A 46 -7.94 -4.07 6.10
N LEU A 47 -7.58 -2.95 6.73
CA LEU A 47 -8.22 -2.51 7.98
C LEU A 47 -9.69 -2.17 7.76
N ALA A 48 -10.00 -1.41 6.72
CA ALA A 48 -11.37 -1.01 6.42
C ALA A 48 -12.28 -2.21 6.11
N CYS A 49 -11.71 -3.30 5.55
CA CYS A 49 -12.40 -4.54 5.22
C CYS A 49 -12.50 -5.53 6.40
N ALA A 50 -11.91 -5.23 7.55
CA ALA A 50 -11.96 -6.12 8.71
C ALA A 50 -13.28 -5.99 9.48
N SER A 51 -13.80 -7.10 10.03
CA SER A 51 -15.01 -7.10 10.88
C SER A 51 -14.84 -6.29 12.16
N ASN A 52 -13.60 -6.19 12.66
CA ASN A 52 -13.22 -5.45 13.87
C ASN A 52 -12.48 -4.13 13.56
N TRP A 53 -12.75 -3.51 12.41
CA TRP A 53 -12.05 -2.30 11.97
C TRP A 53 -12.09 -1.14 12.98
N GLN A 54 -13.17 -1.01 13.75
CA GLN A 54 -13.31 0.02 14.81
C GLN A 54 -12.30 -0.20 15.94
N GLU A 55 -12.17 -1.43 16.43
CA GLU A 55 -11.19 -1.80 17.45
C GLU A 55 -9.76 -1.51 16.99
N LEU A 56 -9.46 -1.82 15.72
CA LEU A 56 -8.15 -1.52 15.12
C LEU A 56 -7.87 -0.02 15.02
N LEU A 57 -8.89 0.81 14.75
CA LEU A 57 -8.73 2.27 14.76
C LEU A 57 -8.55 2.81 16.18
N ASP A 58 -9.31 2.30 17.15
CA ASP A 58 -9.19 2.70 18.55
C ASP A 58 -7.79 2.37 19.11
N GLU A 59 -7.26 1.20 18.79
CA GLU A 59 -5.89 0.82 19.10
C GLU A 59 -4.87 1.78 18.46
N ARG A 60 -5.07 2.19 17.20
CA ARG A 60 -4.22 3.19 16.54
C ARG A 60 -4.24 4.52 17.26
N GLN A 61 -5.43 4.99 17.65
CA GLN A 61 -5.57 6.24 18.39
C GLN A 61 -4.76 6.18 19.68
N GLN A 62 -4.93 5.11 20.47
CA GLN A 62 -4.18 4.93 21.71
C GLN A 62 -2.67 4.95 21.49
N ARG A 63 -2.18 4.28 20.43
CA ARG A 63 -0.75 4.26 20.09
C ARG A 63 -0.24 5.61 19.59
N ILE A 64 -1.05 6.37 18.86
CA ILE A 64 -0.71 7.73 18.42
C ILE A 64 -0.68 8.69 19.62
N ASP A 65 -1.66 8.62 20.50
CA ASP A 65 -1.73 9.48 21.69
C ASP A 65 -0.60 9.20 22.69
N GLY A 66 -0.19 7.94 22.77
CA GLY A 66 0.96 7.52 23.59
C GLY A 66 2.32 7.76 22.96
N PHE A 67 2.39 8.21 21.70
CA PHE A 67 3.64 8.40 20.97
C PHE A 67 4.25 9.78 21.30
N THR A 68 5.13 9.80 22.26
CA THR A 68 5.77 11.03 22.77
C THR A 68 7.16 11.28 22.20
N GLU A 69 7.85 10.23 21.73
CA GLU A 69 9.23 10.31 21.24
C GLU A 69 9.46 9.45 20.00
N GLY A 70 10.26 9.94 19.06
CA GLY A 70 10.64 9.20 17.86
C GLY A 70 10.14 9.83 16.56
N LEU A 71 10.33 9.10 15.47
CA LEU A 71 9.96 9.56 14.13
C LEU A 71 8.59 9.02 13.75
N GLY A 72 7.69 9.86 13.27
CA GLY A 72 6.33 9.48 12.88
C GLY A 72 6.27 8.35 11.82
N HIS A 73 7.31 8.23 10.97
CA HIS A 73 7.40 7.11 10.04
C HIS A 73 7.63 5.75 10.74
N THR A 74 8.34 5.74 11.86
CA THR A 74 8.55 4.52 12.68
C THR A 74 7.24 4.07 13.31
N LEU A 75 6.47 5.00 13.88
CA LEU A 75 5.13 4.70 14.39
C LEU A 75 4.23 4.13 13.29
N ARG A 76 4.19 4.78 12.13
CA ARG A 76 3.41 4.32 10.98
C ARG A 76 3.82 2.92 10.54
N ALA A 77 5.12 2.66 10.42
CA ALA A 77 5.63 1.35 10.01
C ALA A 77 5.25 0.27 11.02
N GLY A 78 5.36 0.55 12.33
CA GLY A 78 4.95 -0.35 13.40
C GLY A 78 3.46 -0.67 13.35
N LEU A 79 2.60 0.35 13.22
CA LEU A 79 1.14 0.16 13.09
C LEU A 79 0.78 -0.75 11.90
N HIS A 80 1.41 -0.51 10.73
CA HIS A 80 1.18 -1.36 9.56
C HIS A 80 1.69 -2.79 9.76
N SER A 81 2.87 -2.96 10.38
CA SER A 81 3.43 -4.28 10.66
C SER A 81 2.52 -5.10 11.58
N ASP A 82 2.03 -4.47 12.64
CA ASP A 82 1.32 -5.17 13.71
C ASP A 82 -0.15 -5.44 13.38
N GLN A 83 -0.80 -4.56 12.62
CA GLN A 83 -2.26 -4.64 12.37
C GLN A 83 -2.64 -5.24 11.02
N ARG A 84 -1.74 -5.27 10.04
CA ARG A 84 -2.06 -5.71 8.69
C ARG A 84 -2.52 -7.16 8.63
N LEU A 85 -1.76 -8.10 9.18
CA LEU A 85 -2.12 -9.52 9.17
C LEU A 85 -3.36 -9.82 10.02
N PRO A 86 -3.51 -9.27 11.24
CA PRO A 86 -4.76 -9.37 12.00
C PRO A 86 -5.98 -8.83 11.23
N ALA A 87 -5.86 -7.70 10.55
CA ALA A 87 -6.95 -7.13 9.74
C ALA A 87 -7.34 -8.06 8.59
N ILE A 88 -6.35 -8.63 7.87
CA ILE A 88 -6.59 -9.61 6.80
C ILE A 88 -7.27 -10.87 7.36
N ALA A 89 -6.83 -11.36 8.52
CA ALA A 89 -7.43 -12.51 9.18
C ALA A 89 -8.89 -12.27 9.62
N ALA A 90 -9.24 -11.01 9.93
CA ALA A 90 -10.58 -10.57 10.29
C ALA A 90 -11.42 -10.10 9.09
N TYR A 91 -11.02 -10.44 7.85
CA TYR A 91 -11.73 -10.05 6.64
C TYR A 91 -13.21 -10.37 6.70
N ASP A 92 -14.03 -9.36 6.41
CA ASP A 92 -15.49 -9.48 6.25
C ASP A 92 -15.88 -9.07 4.83
N GLU A 93 -16.40 -10.01 4.06
CA GLU A 93 -16.73 -9.78 2.66
C GLU A 93 -17.80 -8.71 2.48
N LYS A 94 -18.85 -8.71 3.33
CA LYS A 94 -19.94 -7.75 3.26
C LYS A 94 -19.42 -6.33 3.54
N ARG A 95 -18.61 -6.19 4.59
CA ARG A 95 -17.99 -4.91 4.95
C ARG A 95 -17.03 -4.45 3.83
N CYS A 96 -16.20 -5.34 3.32
CA CYS A 96 -15.26 -5.02 2.25
C CYS A 96 -16.00 -4.56 0.99
N ASN A 97 -17.08 -5.22 0.60
CA ASN A 97 -17.92 -4.81 -0.50
C ASN A 97 -18.45 -3.38 -0.34
N GLN A 98 -18.91 -3.03 0.86
CA GLN A 98 -19.34 -1.66 1.17
C GLN A 98 -18.21 -0.65 1.03
N VAL A 99 -17.01 -0.99 1.50
CA VAL A 99 -15.81 -0.13 1.36
C VAL A 99 -15.51 0.10 -0.12
N LEU A 100 -15.41 -0.97 -0.91
CA LEU A 100 -15.04 -0.88 -2.32
C LEU A 100 -16.09 -0.12 -3.15
N ASP A 101 -17.37 -0.24 -2.82
CA ASP A 101 -18.45 0.50 -3.49
C ASP A 101 -18.29 2.02 -3.35
N THR A 102 -17.65 2.50 -2.29
CA THR A 102 -17.37 3.95 -2.11
C THR A 102 -16.19 4.45 -2.94
N LEU A 103 -15.37 3.54 -3.49
CA LEU A 103 -14.13 3.86 -4.21
C LEU A 103 -14.29 3.88 -5.73
N ILE A 104 -15.49 3.74 -6.27
CA ILE A 104 -15.74 3.64 -7.71
C ILE A 104 -15.26 4.85 -8.51
N ASP A 105 -15.15 6.02 -7.88
CA ASP A 105 -14.66 7.26 -8.50
C ASP A 105 -13.23 7.62 -8.04
N THR A 106 -12.56 6.75 -7.29
CA THR A 106 -11.23 6.98 -6.74
C THR A 106 -10.21 6.04 -7.38
N LEU A 107 -9.27 6.58 -8.17
CA LEU A 107 -8.21 5.79 -8.79
C LEU A 107 -7.38 5.07 -7.72
N GLN A 108 -7.25 3.75 -7.84
CA GLN A 108 -6.37 2.96 -6.97
C GLN A 108 -5.04 2.71 -7.68
N VAL A 109 -3.93 3.09 -7.03
CA VAL A 109 -2.57 2.86 -7.52
C VAL A 109 -1.89 1.83 -6.59
N PRO A 110 -1.99 0.54 -6.88
CA PRO A 110 -1.74 -0.54 -5.92
C PRO A 110 -0.28 -0.74 -5.57
N THR A 111 0.65 -0.45 -6.47
CA THR A 111 2.09 -0.80 -6.34
C THR A 111 2.30 -2.26 -5.96
N LEU A 112 1.67 -3.16 -6.69
CA LEU A 112 1.73 -4.62 -6.45
C LEU A 112 3.17 -5.13 -6.44
N ARG A 113 4.02 -4.59 -7.32
CA ARG A 113 5.43 -4.94 -7.37
C ARG A 113 6.14 -4.76 -6.03
N LEU A 114 5.72 -3.76 -5.21
CA LEU A 114 6.25 -3.52 -3.86
C LEU A 114 5.61 -4.48 -2.84
N ASN A 115 4.30 -4.65 -2.90
CA ASN A 115 3.55 -5.49 -1.97
C ASN A 115 3.90 -6.99 -2.12
N THR A 116 4.38 -7.40 -3.30
CA THR A 116 4.70 -8.80 -3.61
C THR A 116 6.20 -9.09 -3.67
N VAL A 117 7.08 -8.09 -3.47
CA VAL A 117 8.52 -8.19 -3.70
C VAL A 117 9.21 -9.36 -2.98
N THR A 118 8.81 -9.67 -1.77
CA THR A 118 9.36 -10.79 -0.98
C THR A 118 8.81 -12.15 -1.40
N HIS A 119 7.62 -12.17 -1.98
CA HIS A 119 6.94 -13.39 -2.41
C HIS A 119 7.30 -13.76 -3.84
N LEU A 120 7.20 -12.81 -4.77
CA LEU A 120 7.48 -13.03 -6.20
C LEU A 120 8.94 -12.83 -6.59
N LYS A 121 9.72 -12.20 -5.71
CA LYS A 121 11.18 -12.06 -5.80
C LYS A 121 11.66 -11.63 -7.20
N PRO A 122 11.31 -10.44 -7.69
CA PRO A 122 11.70 -9.99 -9.02
C PRO A 122 13.22 -9.98 -9.23
N PHE A 123 13.99 -9.96 -8.15
CA PHE A 123 15.45 -10.03 -8.17
C PHE A 123 16.02 -11.43 -8.50
N GLU A 124 15.19 -12.46 -8.59
CA GLU A 124 15.55 -13.82 -9.06
C GLU A 124 15.27 -14.01 -10.56
N ARG A 125 14.70 -13.00 -11.26
CA ARG A 125 14.43 -13.05 -12.71
C ARG A 125 15.74 -12.95 -13.52
N ASP A 126 15.80 -13.60 -14.67
CA ASP A 126 16.96 -13.63 -15.54
C ASP A 126 17.36 -12.25 -16.09
N ASP A 127 16.38 -11.34 -16.26
CA ASP A 127 16.58 -9.99 -16.80
C ASP A 127 16.97 -8.95 -15.71
N TRP A 128 16.84 -9.30 -14.43
CA TRP A 128 17.14 -8.41 -13.29
C TRP A 128 18.59 -7.90 -13.27
N PRO A 129 19.64 -8.73 -13.49
CA PRO A 129 21.03 -8.23 -13.47
C PRO A 129 21.28 -7.14 -14.50
N ALA A 130 20.69 -7.25 -15.70
CA ALA A 130 20.82 -6.24 -16.75
C ALA A 130 20.15 -4.93 -16.33
N ALA A 131 18.94 -5.00 -15.76
CA ALA A 131 18.22 -3.81 -15.29
C ALA A 131 18.97 -3.11 -14.15
N VAL A 132 19.52 -3.85 -13.18
CA VAL A 132 20.31 -3.28 -12.07
C VAL A 132 21.60 -2.64 -12.55
N SER A 133 22.26 -3.19 -13.58
CA SER A 133 23.53 -2.67 -14.08
C SER A 133 23.42 -1.24 -14.62
N ALA A 134 22.24 -0.78 -14.99
CA ALA A 134 21.98 0.59 -15.43
C ALA A 134 21.92 1.62 -14.26
N LEU A 135 21.89 1.16 -13.01
CA LEU A 135 21.83 2.03 -11.85
C LEU A 135 23.22 2.49 -11.37
N PRO A 136 23.33 3.60 -10.63
CA PRO A 136 24.57 4.01 -9.99
C PRO A 136 25.13 2.89 -9.10
N GLN A 137 26.47 2.74 -9.04
CA GLN A 137 27.14 1.66 -8.31
C GLN A 137 26.74 1.62 -6.83
N VAL A 138 26.59 2.77 -6.18
CA VAL A 138 26.16 2.87 -4.78
C VAL A 138 24.77 2.25 -4.57
N THR A 139 23.87 2.39 -5.53
CA THR A 139 22.53 1.79 -5.49
C THR A 139 22.59 0.29 -5.71
N GLN A 140 23.41 -0.16 -6.65
CA GLN A 140 23.61 -1.60 -6.89
C GLN A 140 24.15 -2.31 -5.64
N ASP A 141 25.11 -1.69 -4.93
CA ASP A 141 25.70 -2.24 -3.71
C ASP A 141 24.69 -2.31 -2.57
N ALA A 142 23.92 -1.24 -2.38
CA ALA A 142 22.86 -1.18 -1.38
C ALA A 142 21.77 -2.23 -1.63
N TRP A 143 21.42 -2.48 -2.90
CA TRP A 143 20.40 -3.47 -3.24
C TRP A 143 20.91 -4.89 -3.10
N ARG A 144 22.16 -5.18 -3.43
CA ARG A 144 22.77 -6.48 -3.13
C ARG A 144 22.71 -6.81 -1.65
N ALA A 145 23.06 -5.84 -0.79
CA ALA A 145 22.99 -6.00 0.66
C ALA A 145 21.53 -6.23 1.13
N ARG A 146 20.57 -5.48 0.57
CA ARG A 146 19.15 -5.64 0.89
C ARG A 146 18.60 -6.99 0.45
N ILE A 147 18.92 -7.47 -0.76
CA ILE A 147 18.51 -8.80 -1.26
C ILE A 147 19.08 -9.89 -0.35
N ALA A 148 20.36 -9.80 0.03
CA ALA A 148 20.96 -10.75 0.95
C ALA A 148 20.20 -10.82 2.29
N GLY A 149 19.73 -9.68 2.82
CA GLY A 149 18.88 -9.65 4.01
C GLY A 149 17.51 -10.28 3.80
N LEU A 150 16.87 -10.01 2.67
CA LEU A 150 15.55 -10.59 2.34
C LEU A 150 15.60 -12.10 2.17
N THR A 151 16.67 -12.64 1.59
CA THR A 151 16.84 -14.08 1.36
C THR A 151 17.11 -14.87 2.65
N GLN A 152 17.51 -14.19 3.74
CA GLN A 152 17.67 -14.83 5.05
C GLN A 152 16.33 -15.04 5.78
N ILE A 153 15.28 -14.34 5.40
CA ILE A 153 13.96 -14.47 6.00
C ILE A 153 13.24 -15.66 5.34
N GLN A 154 13.21 -16.79 6.02
CA GLN A 154 12.56 -18.02 5.51
C GLN A 154 11.82 -18.75 6.64
N PRO A 155 10.60 -19.25 6.40
CA PRO A 155 9.79 -19.04 5.20
C PRO A 155 9.22 -17.61 5.09
N VAL A 156 9.02 -17.13 3.87
CA VAL A 156 8.34 -15.84 3.63
C VAL A 156 6.85 -16.03 3.83
N ASP A 157 6.22 -15.20 4.67
CA ASP A 157 4.77 -15.16 4.80
C ASP A 157 4.16 -14.49 3.56
N PRO A 158 3.39 -15.21 2.73
CA PRO A 158 2.81 -14.66 1.50
C PRO A 158 1.47 -13.95 1.73
N THR A 159 0.95 -13.89 2.95
CA THR A 159 -0.41 -13.45 3.25
C THR A 159 -0.70 -12.07 2.69
N PHE A 160 0.17 -11.10 2.94
CA PHE A 160 -0.05 -9.73 2.43
C PHE A 160 0.09 -9.64 0.90
N ALA A 161 1.02 -10.38 0.30
CA ALA A 161 1.17 -10.42 -1.15
C ALA A 161 -0.10 -10.98 -1.82
N ARG A 162 -0.60 -12.11 -1.32
CA ARG A 162 -1.84 -12.74 -1.80
C ARG A 162 -3.07 -11.86 -1.58
N TRP A 163 -3.14 -11.19 -0.43
CA TRP A 163 -4.19 -10.21 -0.14
C TRP A 163 -4.19 -9.08 -1.15
N SER A 164 -3.01 -8.53 -1.49
CA SER A 164 -2.91 -7.43 -2.45
C SER A 164 -3.41 -7.85 -3.85
N LEU A 165 -3.07 -9.05 -4.32
CA LEU A 165 -3.55 -9.59 -5.58
C LEU A 165 -5.07 -9.87 -5.54
N PHE A 166 -5.55 -10.53 -4.50
CA PHE A 166 -6.99 -10.76 -4.27
C PHE A 166 -7.78 -9.43 -4.29
N LEU A 167 -7.25 -8.39 -3.66
CA LEU A 167 -7.94 -7.10 -3.60
C LEU A 167 -8.06 -6.45 -4.99
N ILE A 168 -7.08 -6.62 -5.88
CA ILE A 168 -7.17 -6.14 -7.27
C ILE A 168 -8.32 -6.79 -8.01
N GLU A 169 -8.49 -8.09 -7.91
CA GLU A 169 -9.62 -8.81 -8.50
C GLU A 169 -10.97 -8.25 -7.99
N ARG A 170 -11.04 -7.96 -6.70
CA ARG A 170 -12.26 -7.39 -6.08
C ARG A 170 -12.54 -5.96 -6.54
N LEU A 171 -11.51 -5.11 -6.65
CA LEU A 171 -11.61 -3.74 -7.16
C LEU A 171 -12.08 -3.75 -8.61
N GLN A 172 -11.45 -4.57 -9.46
CA GLN A 172 -11.82 -4.71 -10.87
C GLN A 172 -13.27 -5.20 -11.03
N ALA A 173 -13.68 -6.23 -10.28
CA ALA A 173 -15.03 -6.77 -10.34
C ALA A 173 -16.11 -5.74 -9.97
N ARG A 174 -15.75 -4.66 -9.25
CA ARG A 174 -16.64 -3.56 -8.86
C ARG A 174 -16.52 -2.33 -9.74
N GLY A 175 -15.67 -2.36 -10.76
CA GLY A 175 -15.47 -1.24 -11.66
C GLY A 175 -14.69 -0.08 -11.03
N VAL A 176 -13.97 -0.31 -9.93
CA VAL A 176 -13.06 0.69 -9.33
C VAL A 176 -11.89 0.91 -10.28
N PRO A 177 -11.55 2.16 -10.64
CA PRO A 177 -10.45 2.43 -11.55
C PRO A 177 -9.10 2.07 -10.92
N ILE A 178 -8.25 1.39 -11.72
CA ILE A 178 -6.93 0.94 -11.29
C ILE A 178 -5.88 1.54 -12.21
N GLY A 179 -4.83 2.12 -11.62
CA GLY A 179 -3.69 2.68 -12.32
C GLY A 179 -2.38 2.00 -11.92
N ALA A 180 -1.42 1.92 -12.84
CA ALA A 180 -0.11 1.37 -12.55
C ALA A 180 0.79 2.40 -11.86
N GLY A 181 1.43 2.03 -10.75
CA GLY A 181 2.42 2.84 -10.05
C GLY A 181 3.48 1.99 -9.37
N THR A 182 4.68 2.51 -9.21
CA THR A 182 5.82 1.69 -8.77
C THR A 182 6.39 2.06 -7.42
N ASP A 183 6.15 3.26 -6.93
CA ASP A 183 6.81 3.81 -5.73
C ASP A 183 8.36 3.66 -5.79
N THR A 184 8.92 3.85 -7.00
CA THR A 184 10.38 3.76 -7.22
C THR A 184 11.08 4.94 -6.55
N PRO A 185 12.22 4.76 -5.83
CA PRO A 185 13.08 3.55 -5.79
C PRO A 185 12.81 2.60 -4.62
N ILE A 186 11.73 2.75 -3.87
CA ILE A 186 11.46 1.94 -2.67
C ILE A 186 11.35 0.45 -3.05
N GLY A 187 11.76 -0.44 -2.13
CA GLY A 187 11.59 -1.89 -2.29
C GLY A 187 12.23 -2.47 -3.55
N LEU A 188 13.47 -2.10 -3.85
CA LEU A 188 14.20 -2.55 -5.05
C LEU A 188 13.56 -2.07 -6.37
N GLY A 189 12.86 -0.94 -6.37
CA GLY A 189 12.23 -0.40 -7.57
C GLY A 189 13.24 0.18 -8.56
N ILE A 190 13.27 -0.29 -9.82
CA ILE A 190 14.11 0.21 -10.89
C ILE A 190 13.27 1.10 -11.82
N PRO A 191 13.67 2.36 -12.07
CA PRO A 191 12.96 3.23 -13.01
C PRO A 191 12.74 2.55 -14.36
N GLY A 192 11.51 2.61 -14.89
CA GLY A 192 11.12 1.93 -16.13
C GLY A 192 10.86 0.43 -15.94
N TYR A 193 11.88 -0.34 -15.59
CA TYR A 193 11.77 -1.80 -15.39
C TYR A 193 10.64 -2.20 -14.43
N SER A 194 10.57 -1.56 -13.26
CA SER A 194 9.55 -1.90 -12.26
C SER A 194 8.12 -1.55 -12.69
N LEU A 195 7.94 -0.64 -13.65
CA LEU A 195 6.62 -0.38 -14.23
C LEU A 195 6.14 -1.56 -15.08
N HIS A 196 7.03 -2.22 -15.83
CA HIS A 196 6.67 -3.44 -16.56
C HIS A 196 6.26 -4.55 -15.59
N THR A 197 6.99 -4.72 -14.49
CA THR A 197 6.62 -5.69 -13.44
C THR A 197 5.24 -5.38 -12.85
N GLU A 198 4.93 -4.10 -12.59
CA GLU A 198 3.60 -3.69 -12.11
C GLU A 198 2.50 -4.01 -13.11
N LEU A 199 2.72 -3.70 -14.40
CA LEU A 199 1.76 -4.00 -15.47
C LEU A 199 1.53 -5.51 -15.63
N GLU A 200 2.57 -6.34 -15.53
CA GLU A 200 2.46 -7.81 -15.55
C GLU A 200 1.60 -8.35 -14.40
N LEU A 201 1.59 -7.67 -13.25
CA LEU A 201 0.81 -8.07 -12.08
C LEU A 201 -0.66 -7.59 -12.13
N LEU A 202 -0.98 -6.67 -13.04
CA LEU A 202 -2.32 -6.11 -13.22
C LEU A 202 -3.12 -6.83 -14.32
N VAL A 203 -2.52 -7.75 -15.06
CA VAL A 203 -3.14 -8.55 -16.15
C VAL A 203 -3.22 -10.02 -15.79
#